data_2744373fc561ad4c4a55192b24b59d6e
#
_entry.id   2744373fc561ad4c4a55192b24b59d6e
#
_cell.length_a   1.000
_cell.length_b   1.000
_cell.length_c   1.000
_cell.angle_alpha   90.00
_cell.angle_beta   90.00
_cell.angle_gamma   90.00
#
_symmetry.space_group_name_H-M   'P 1'
#
loop_
_entity.id
_entity.type
_entity.pdbx_description
1 polymer ?
#
loop_
_entity_poly.entity_id
_entity_poly.type
_entity_poly.pdbx_seq_one_letter_code
_entity_poly.pdbx_strand_id
1 'polypeptide(L)'
;HNSSRTGIRLIGPKPQWARTDGGEAGLHPSNIHDNAYAIGAVDFTGDMPIILGPDGPSLGGFVCPVTIAHAEIWKIGQLRPGDSIRFYPISIEHASKLEKYQNLLIRQLDISVKSPDYHHEQPGNPVLHCIPEYAQQVRVTYRQSGDKYLLVEYGPPVLDLNLRFRAH
;
A
#
# COMPACT_ATOMS: atom_id res chain seq x y z
N HIS A 1 8.33 -8.69 -20.09
CA HIS A 1 9.33 -8.36 -19.06
C HIS A 1 9.02 -7.00 -18.43
N ASN A 2 8.09 -7.02 -17.42
CA ASN A 2 7.65 -5.80 -16.74
C ASN A 2 7.84 -5.92 -15.23
N SER A 3 8.93 -6.54 -14.81
CA SER A 3 9.32 -6.67 -13.41
C SER A 3 10.75 -6.19 -13.23
N SER A 4 10.96 -5.37 -12.22
CA SER A 4 12.25 -4.83 -11.82
C SER A 4 12.22 -4.49 -10.33
N ARG A 5 13.32 -3.97 -9.81
CA ARG A 5 13.37 -3.45 -8.44
C ARG A 5 12.46 -2.23 -8.22
N THR A 6 12.05 -1.54 -9.29
CA THR A 6 11.11 -0.41 -9.20
C THR A 6 9.66 -0.88 -9.02
N GLY A 7 9.28 -2.02 -9.60
CA GLY A 7 7.92 -2.57 -9.46
C GLY A 7 7.67 -3.82 -10.29
N ILE A 8 6.65 -4.54 -9.91
CA ILE A 8 6.21 -5.78 -10.56
C ILE A 8 4.80 -5.58 -11.07
N ARG A 9 4.65 -5.59 -12.39
CA ARG A 9 3.34 -5.49 -13.04
C ARG A 9 2.61 -6.83 -12.99
N LEU A 10 1.35 -6.76 -12.62
CA LEU A 10 0.47 -7.92 -12.56
C LEU A 10 -0.60 -7.84 -13.64
N ILE A 11 -1.11 -8.99 -14.01
CA ILE A 11 -2.29 -9.13 -14.86
C ILE A 11 -3.35 -9.83 -14.04
N GLY A 12 -4.54 -9.25 -13.95
CA GLY A 12 -5.63 -9.77 -13.14
C GLY A 12 -7.00 -9.26 -13.60
N PRO A 13 -8.04 -9.57 -12.83
CA PRO A 13 -9.36 -9.02 -13.07
C PRO A 13 -9.34 -7.49 -13.03
N LYS A 14 -10.14 -6.87 -13.88
CA LYS A 14 -10.32 -5.41 -13.84
C LYS A 14 -10.90 -5.00 -12.50
N PRO A 15 -10.35 -3.97 -11.85
CA PRO A 15 -10.94 -3.41 -10.64
C PRO A 15 -12.28 -2.73 -10.95
N GLN A 16 -13.16 -2.72 -9.96
CA GLN A 16 -14.37 -1.90 -10.00
C GLN A 16 -14.09 -0.57 -9.29
N TRP A 17 -14.20 0.50 -10.03
CA TRP A 17 -13.94 1.84 -9.51
C TRP A 17 -15.20 2.42 -8.87
N ALA A 18 -15.06 2.94 -7.66
CA ALA A 18 -16.17 3.61 -6.96
C ALA A 18 -16.53 4.96 -7.58
N ARG A 19 -15.52 5.65 -8.15
CA ARG A 19 -15.73 6.91 -8.86
C ARG A 19 -15.99 6.65 -10.34
N THR A 20 -16.88 7.43 -10.95
CA THR A 20 -17.28 7.32 -12.36
C THR A 20 -16.68 8.44 -13.22
N ASP A 21 -16.03 9.43 -12.60
CA ASP A 21 -15.30 10.48 -13.29
C ASP A 21 -13.95 9.96 -13.80
N GLY A 22 -13.26 10.76 -14.58
CA GLY A 22 -11.94 10.42 -15.10
C GLY A 22 -10.81 10.54 -14.07
N GLY A 23 -11.10 10.68 -12.78
CA GLY A 23 -10.09 10.93 -11.78
C GLY A 23 -9.43 12.30 -11.89
N GLU A 24 -8.27 12.46 -11.29
CA GLU A 24 -7.49 13.69 -11.44
C GLU A 24 -7.11 13.90 -12.91
N ALA A 25 -7.20 15.13 -13.38
CA ALA A 25 -7.00 15.52 -14.78
C ALA A 25 -7.95 14.82 -15.79
N GLY A 26 -9.01 14.17 -15.36
CA GLY A 26 -10.00 13.53 -16.23
C GLY A 26 -9.49 12.33 -17.03
N LEU A 27 -8.38 11.72 -16.64
CA LEU A 27 -7.72 10.67 -17.41
C LEU A 27 -8.24 9.27 -17.07
N HIS A 28 -8.23 8.91 -15.78
CA HIS A 28 -8.65 7.58 -15.31
C HIS A 28 -9.05 7.61 -13.83
N PRO A 29 -10.03 6.82 -13.37
CA PRO A 29 -10.43 6.78 -11.97
C PRO A 29 -9.33 6.44 -10.96
N SER A 30 -8.25 5.76 -11.39
CA SER A 30 -7.08 5.49 -10.55
C SER A 30 -6.24 6.72 -10.27
N ASN A 31 -6.40 7.81 -11.04
CA ASN A 31 -5.59 9.01 -10.89
C ASN A 31 -6.11 9.84 -9.71
N ILE A 32 -5.19 10.17 -8.80
CA ILE A 32 -5.38 11.09 -7.68
C ILE A 32 -4.35 12.20 -7.79
N HIS A 33 -4.51 13.29 -7.02
CA HIS A 33 -3.58 14.40 -7.10
C HIS A 33 -2.17 13.96 -6.71
N ASP A 34 -2.00 13.44 -5.51
CA ASP A 34 -0.70 13.04 -4.99
C ASP A 34 -0.85 12.07 -3.82
N ASN A 35 0.08 11.14 -3.67
CA ASN A 35 0.11 10.20 -2.56
C ASN A 35 1.54 9.73 -2.29
N ALA A 36 1.88 9.56 -1.01
CA ALA A 36 3.12 8.92 -0.61
C ALA A 36 3.00 7.40 -0.78
N TYR A 37 4.01 6.79 -1.38
CA TYR A 37 4.06 5.35 -1.66
C TYR A 37 4.98 4.63 -0.69
N ALA A 38 4.45 3.59 -0.05
CA ALA A 38 5.24 2.66 0.74
C ALA A 38 5.88 1.58 -0.14
N ILE A 39 6.99 1.03 0.29
CA ILE A 39 7.54 -0.19 -0.33
C ILE A 39 6.52 -1.32 -0.15
N GLY A 40 6.22 -2.03 -1.23
CA GLY A 40 5.20 -3.06 -1.25
C GLY A 40 3.77 -2.54 -1.45
N ALA A 41 3.56 -1.22 -1.58
CA ALA A 41 2.26 -0.70 -1.98
C ALA A 41 1.87 -1.26 -3.36
N VAL A 42 0.58 -1.58 -3.52
CA VAL A 42 0.02 -2.01 -4.80
C VAL A 42 -0.67 -0.81 -5.41
N ASP A 43 0.01 -0.16 -6.35
CA ASP A 43 -0.54 0.96 -7.08
C ASP A 43 -1.39 0.47 -8.27
N PHE A 44 -2.31 1.31 -8.73
CA PHE A 44 -3.09 1.04 -9.93
C PHE A 44 -2.80 2.10 -10.99
N THR A 45 -1.92 1.79 -11.92
CA THR A 45 -1.71 2.58 -13.12
C THR A 45 -2.79 2.23 -14.16
N GLY A 46 -3.88 2.96 -14.17
CA GLY A 46 -5.11 2.56 -14.87
C GLY A 46 -5.73 1.33 -14.17
N ASP A 47 -6.11 0.33 -14.95
CA ASP A 47 -6.66 -0.93 -14.44
C ASP A 47 -5.57 -1.96 -14.05
N MET A 48 -4.30 -1.58 -14.16
CA MET A 48 -3.18 -2.50 -13.97
C MET A 48 -2.57 -2.35 -12.58
N PRO A 49 -2.58 -3.39 -11.73
CA PRO A 49 -1.90 -3.36 -10.45
C PRO A 49 -0.39 -3.53 -10.62
N ILE A 50 0.36 -2.72 -9.88
CA ILE A 50 1.83 -2.74 -9.82
C ILE A 50 2.24 -2.80 -8.36
N ILE A 51 2.98 -3.82 -7.96
CA ILE A 51 3.59 -3.88 -6.62
C ILE A 51 4.87 -3.06 -6.65
N LEU A 52 4.94 -2.00 -5.87
CA LEU A 52 6.09 -1.12 -5.81
C LEU A 52 7.24 -1.78 -5.05
N GLY A 53 8.39 -1.82 -5.70
CA GLY A 53 9.63 -2.37 -5.15
C GLY A 53 10.44 -1.34 -4.34
N PRO A 54 11.60 -1.75 -3.80
CA PRO A 54 12.44 -0.87 -2.99
C PRO A 54 13.03 0.32 -3.76
N ASP A 55 13.18 0.22 -5.08
CA ASP A 55 13.65 1.31 -5.94
C ASP A 55 12.48 2.00 -6.68
N GLY A 56 11.24 1.72 -6.25
CA GLY A 56 10.04 2.34 -6.80
C GLY A 56 9.89 3.81 -6.40
N PRO A 57 8.95 4.52 -7.03
CA PRO A 57 8.68 5.91 -6.67
C PRO A 57 8.16 5.97 -5.22
N SER A 58 8.57 7.01 -4.49
CA SER A 58 8.09 7.27 -3.12
C SER A 58 6.85 8.18 -3.10
N LEU A 59 6.48 8.74 -4.25
CA LEU A 59 5.40 9.70 -4.40
C LEU A 59 4.82 9.58 -5.81
N GLY A 60 3.52 9.72 -5.96
CA GLY A 60 2.86 9.75 -7.27
C GLY A 60 1.35 9.92 -7.22
N GLY A 61 0.75 9.96 -8.37
CA GLY A 61 -0.65 10.31 -8.59
C GLY A 61 -1.58 9.09 -8.83
N PHE A 62 -1.29 7.93 -8.25
CA PHE A 62 -2.13 6.75 -8.39
C PHE A 62 -2.59 6.21 -7.04
N VAL A 63 -3.80 5.65 -7.01
CA VAL A 63 -4.34 5.04 -5.79
C VAL A 63 -3.56 3.78 -5.40
N CYS A 64 -3.30 3.63 -4.11
CA CYS A 64 -2.66 2.46 -3.51
C CYS A 64 -3.58 1.89 -2.42
N PRO A 65 -4.53 1.02 -2.77
CA PRO A 65 -5.55 0.54 -1.83
C PRO A 65 -5.01 -0.43 -0.78
N VAL A 66 -3.89 -1.09 -1.05
CA VAL A 66 -3.29 -2.11 -0.18
C VAL A 66 -1.77 -2.07 -0.22
N THR A 67 -1.15 -2.64 0.79
CA THR A 67 0.32 -2.80 0.89
C THR A 67 0.64 -4.22 1.29
N ILE A 68 1.64 -4.83 0.68
CA ILE A 68 2.13 -6.16 1.03
C ILE A 68 2.74 -6.10 2.43
N ALA A 69 2.38 -7.04 3.29
CA ALA A 69 2.97 -7.17 4.63
C ALA A 69 4.50 -7.31 4.53
N HIS A 70 5.23 -6.62 5.41
CA HIS A 70 6.69 -6.53 5.33
C HIS A 70 7.37 -7.91 5.35
N ALA A 71 6.87 -8.84 6.16
CA ALA A 71 7.36 -10.21 6.20
C ALA A 71 7.20 -10.98 4.88
N GLU A 72 6.39 -10.49 3.94
CA GLU A 72 6.10 -11.14 2.67
C GLU A 72 6.84 -10.51 1.47
N ILE A 73 7.46 -9.34 1.66
CA ILE A 73 8.15 -8.59 0.59
C ILE A 73 9.21 -9.43 -0.12
N TRP A 74 9.93 -10.27 0.61
CA TRP A 74 10.98 -11.12 0.02
C TRP A 74 10.43 -12.08 -1.05
N LYS A 75 9.17 -12.54 -0.93
CA LYS A 75 8.51 -13.41 -1.91
C LYS A 75 8.33 -12.70 -3.25
N ILE A 76 8.06 -11.38 -3.20
CA ILE A 76 7.86 -10.57 -4.38
C ILE A 76 9.14 -10.53 -5.24
N GLY A 77 10.31 -10.50 -4.59
CA GLY A 77 11.60 -10.58 -5.28
C GLY A 77 11.91 -11.92 -5.95
N GLN A 78 11.16 -12.97 -5.64
CA GLN A 78 11.33 -14.31 -6.23
C GLN A 78 10.43 -14.55 -7.46
N LEU A 79 9.49 -13.65 -7.73
CA LEU A 79 8.52 -13.80 -8.82
C LEU A 79 9.18 -13.75 -10.21
N ARG A 80 8.75 -14.63 -11.07
CA ARG A 80 9.15 -14.71 -12.48
C ARG A 80 7.96 -14.44 -13.38
N PRO A 81 8.18 -13.96 -14.61
CA PRO A 81 7.12 -13.88 -15.62
C PRO A 81 6.43 -15.23 -15.81
N GLY A 82 5.11 -15.27 -15.65
CA GLY A 82 4.30 -16.49 -15.72
C GLY A 82 3.92 -17.08 -14.36
N ASP A 83 4.55 -16.64 -13.27
CA ASP A 83 4.11 -17.03 -11.94
C ASP A 83 2.73 -16.42 -11.63
N SER A 84 1.94 -17.14 -10.83
CA SER A 84 0.65 -16.68 -10.34
C SER A 84 0.75 -16.36 -8.86
N ILE A 85 0.12 -15.27 -8.44
CA ILE A 85 0.05 -14.88 -7.03
C ILE A 85 -1.41 -14.79 -6.59
N ARG A 86 -1.64 -15.05 -5.31
CA ARG A 86 -2.93 -14.85 -4.65
C ARG A 86 -2.72 -13.99 -3.43
N PHE A 87 -3.48 -12.91 -3.34
CA PHE A 87 -3.48 -12.03 -2.17
C PHE A 87 -4.49 -12.51 -1.13
N TYR A 88 -4.09 -12.43 0.13
CA TYR A 88 -4.93 -12.65 1.29
C TYR A 88 -4.93 -11.37 2.11
N PRO A 89 -6.07 -10.68 2.27
CA PRO A 89 -6.18 -9.60 3.21
C PRO A 89 -5.98 -10.14 4.62
N ILE A 90 -5.11 -9.50 5.37
CA ILE A 90 -4.76 -9.85 6.74
C ILE A 90 -4.78 -8.60 7.64
N SER A 91 -4.99 -8.80 8.93
CA SER A 91 -4.90 -7.75 9.93
C SER A 91 -3.44 -7.37 10.22
N ILE A 92 -3.26 -6.22 10.88
CA ILE A 92 -1.94 -5.76 11.35
C ILE A 92 -1.38 -6.73 12.41
N GLU A 93 -2.25 -7.28 13.25
CA GLU A 93 -1.88 -8.28 14.25
C GLU A 93 -1.34 -9.53 13.57
N HIS A 94 -1.95 -9.95 12.48
CA HIS A 94 -1.48 -11.09 11.69
C HIS A 94 -0.15 -10.78 11.02
N ALA A 95 0.00 -9.62 10.39
CA ALA A 95 1.27 -9.19 9.79
C ALA A 95 2.40 -9.17 10.83
N SER A 96 2.13 -8.69 12.05
CA SER A 96 3.07 -8.71 13.17
C SER A 96 3.46 -10.13 13.60
N LYS A 97 2.52 -11.09 13.58
CA LYS A 97 2.82 -12.50 13.87
C LYS A 97 3.71 -13.12 12.80
N LEU A 98 3.44 -12.83 11.52
CA LEU A 98 4.27 -13.28 10.40
C LEU A 98 5.71 -12.76 10.52
N GLU A 99 5.87 -11.49 10.86
CA GLU A 99 7.20 -10.91 11.05
C GLU A 99 7.96 -11.53 12.25
N LYS A 100 7.29 -11.70 13.37
CA LYS A 100 7.87 -12.38 14.55
C LYS A 100 8.30 -13.81 14.21
N TYR A 101 7.46 -14.52 13.47
CA TYR A 101 7.78 -15.87 12.99
C TYR A 101 9.00 -15.86 12.08
N GLN A 102 9.05 -14.99 11.07
CA GLN A 102 10.18 -14.86 10.17
C GLN A 102 11.48 -14.53 10.92
N ASN A 103 11.44 -13.59 11.85
CA ASN A 103 12.58 -13.22 12.69
C ASN A 103 13.04 -14.39 13.56
N LEU A 104 12.13 -15.21 14.07
CA LEU A 104 12.45 -16.40 14.85
C LEU A 104 13.19 -17.44 14.00
N LEU A 105 12.67 -17.73 12.80
CA LEU A 105 13.33 -18.64 11.85
C LEU A 105 14.74 -18.19 11.51
N ILE A 106 14.94 -16.89 11.23
CA ILE A 106 16.25 -16.34 10.87
C ILE A 106 17.23 -16.45 12.05
N ARG A 107 16.77 -16.22 13.28
CA ARG A 107 17.62 -16.25 14.47
C ARG A 107 17.99 -17.67 14.91
N GLN A 108 17.05 -18.59 14.82
CA GLN A 108 17.23 -19.95 15.31
C GLN A 108 17.66 -20.93 14.24
N LEU A 109 17.47 -20.57 12.95
CA LEU A 109 17.68 -21.45 11.79
C LEU A 109 16.91 -22.78 11.92
N ASP A 110 15.79 -22.74 12.65
CA ASP A 110 14.93 -23.89 12.91
C ASP A 110 13.63 -23.78 12.11
N ILE A 111 13.49 -24.66 11.12
CA ILE A 111 12.31 -24.72 10.24
C ILE A 111 11.18 -25.56 10.82
N SER A 112 11.35 -26.15 12.01
CA SER A 112 10.31 -26.95 12.66
C SER A 112 9.17 -26.09 13.24
N VAL A 113 9.40 -24.80 13.43
CA VAL A 113 8.39 -23.86 13.91
C VAL A 113 7.28 -23.71 12.87
N LYS A 114 6.05 -23.98 13.26
CA LYS A 114 4.89 -23.90 12.35
C LYS A 114 4.62 -22.45 11.93
N SER A 115 4.52 -22.23 10.63
CA SER A 115 4.09 -20.93 10.08
C SER A 115 2.67 -20.57 10.54
N PRO A 116 2.36 -19.30 10.79
CA PRO A 116 0.97 -18.85 10.91
C PRO A 116 0.17 -19.22 9.66
N ASP A 117 -1.07 -19.68 9.86
CA ASP A 117 -1.94 -20.06 8.74
C ASP A 117 -2.48 -18.80 8.06
N TYR A 118 -2.48 -18.79 6.73
CA TYR A 118 -3.09 -17.72 5.95
C TYR A 118 -4.60 -17.97 5.84
N HIS A 119 -5.37 -17.03 6.29
CA HIS A 119 -6.82 -17.02 6.12
C HIS A 119 -7.29 -15.62 5.72
N HIS A 120 -8.44 -15.57 5.11
CA HIS A 120 -9.03 -14.32 4.66
C HIS A 120 -9.58 -13.55 5.86
N GLU A 121 -9.05 -12.36 6.11
CA GLU A 121 -9.54 -11.47 7.16
C GLU A 121 -10.25 -10.26 6.53
N GLN A 122 -11.22 -9.72 7.24
CA GLN A 122 -11.84 -8.47 6.80
C GLN A 122 -10.88 -7.31 7.06
N PRO A 123 -10.65 -6.42 6.07
CA PRO A 123 -9.84 -5.24 6.28
C PRO A 123 -10.42 -4.37 7.39
N GLY A 124 -9.59 -3.96 8.32
CA GLY A 124 -9.94 -2.98 9.34
C GLY A 124 -10.04 -1.56 8.80
N ASN A 125 -10.46 -0.62 9.64
CA ASN A 125 -10.38 0.79 9.31
C ASN A 125 -8.91 1.24 9.35
N PRO A 126 -8.34 1.73 8.25
CA PRO A 126 -6.95 2.18 8.24
C PRO A 126 -6.72 3.51 8.97
N VAL A 127 -7.79 4.27 9.29
CA VAL A 127 -7.68 5.54 10.01
C VAL A 127 -7.38 5.28 11.48
N LEU A 128 -6.18 5.68 11.91
CA LEU A 128 -5.73 5.55 13.29
C LEU A 128 -6.18 6.73 14.15
N HIS A 129 -6.12 7.94 13.59
CA HIS A 129 -6.49 9.16 14.26
C HIS A 129 -6.88 10.24 13.26
N CYS A 130 -7.71 11.17 13.70
CA CYS A 130 -8.09 12.33 12.90
C CYS A 130 -8.15 13.57 13.81
N ILE A 131 -7.39 14.59 13.44
CA ILE A 131 -7.50 15.94 14.01
C ILE A 131 -8.49 16.68 13.12
N PRO A 132 -9.66 17.10 13.63
CA PRO A 132 -10.65 17.80 12.83
C PRO A 132 -10.16 19.18 12.44
N GLU A 133 -10.72 19.71 11.37
CA GLU A 133 -10.52 21.10 10.98
C GLU A 133 -11.06 22.04 12.07
N TYR A 134 -10.23 23.00 12.50
CA TYR A 134 -10.63 24.00 13.45
C TYR A 134 -9.95 25.35 13.14
N ALA A 135 -10.76 26.41 12.99
CA ALA A 135 -10.31 27.76 12.65
C ALA A 135 -9.43 27.79 11.39
N GLN A 136 -8.13 28.03 11.54
CA GLN A 136 -7.16 28.07 10.42
C GLN A 136 -6.35 26.78 10.28
N GLN A 137 -6.64 25.76 11.09
CA GLN A 137 -5.96 24.47 11.02
C GLN A 137 -6.72 23.54 10.09
N VAL A 138 -6.01 22.97 9.13
CA VAL A 138 -6.58 21.95 8.23
C VAL A 138 -6.79 20.64 8.98
N ARG A 139 -7.74 19.84 8.51
CA ARG A 139 -7.91 18.47 8.98
C ARG A 139 -6.63 17.68 8.74
N VAL A 140 -6.19 16.90 9.74
CA VAL A 140 -5.07 15.98 9.60
C VAL A 140 -5.56 14.57 9.89
N THR A 141 -5.32 13.65 8.95
CA THR A 141 -5.71 12.24 9.10
C THR A 141 -4.48 11.36 9.11
N TYR A 142 -4.37 10.53 10.13
CA TYR A 142 -3.30 9.53 10.26
C TYR A 142 -3.84 8.18 9.82
N ARG A 143 -3.23 7.61 8.80
CA ARG A 143 -3.63 6.29 8.27
C ARG A 143 -2.50 5.30 8.36
N GLN A 144 -2.87 4.07 8.62
CA GLN A 144 -1.97 2.95 8.46
C GLN A 144 -1.71 2.70 6.97
N SER A 145 -0.44 2.61 6.57
CA SER A 145 0.00 2.25 5.22
C SER A 145 0.84 0.96 5.30
N GLY A 146 0.16 -0.18 5.15
CA GLY A 146 0.74 -1.48 5.48
C GLY A 146 1.05 -1.63 6.97
N ASP A 147 1.96 -2.51 7.32
CA ASP A 147 2.33 -2.82 8.70
C ASP A 147 3.56 -2.03 9.21
N LYS A 148 4.19 -1.20 8.36
CA LYS A 148 5.42 -0.46 8.66
C LYS A 148 5.35 1.04 8.52
N TYR A 149 4.34 1.57 7.85
CA TYR A 149 4.32 2.98 7.49
C TYR A 149 3.08 3.69 8.04
N LEU A 150 3.24 4.97 8.29
CA LEU A 150 2.18 5.89 8.66
C LEU A 150 2.02 6.90 7.53
N LEU A 151 0.83 6.98 6.95
CA LEU A 151 0.45 8.03 6.03
C LEU A 151 -0.21 9.16 6.81
N VAL A 152 0.31 10.37 6.65
CA VAL A 152 -0.25 11.59 7.24
C VAL A 152 -0.81 12.46 6.13
N GLU A 153 -2.11 12.65 6.13
CA GLU A 153 -2.84 13.46 5.15
C GLU A 153 -3.18 14.83 5.73
N TYR A 154 -2.84 15.88 5.01
CA TYR A 154 -3.16 17.27 5.35
C TYR A 154 -4.26 17.82 4.44
N GLY A 155 -5.47 17.93 4.97
CA GLY A 155 -6.64 18.42 4.23
C GLY A 155 -7.17 17.41 3.19
N PRO A 156 -7.98 17.89 2.24
CA PRO A 156 -8.48 17.06 1.15
C PRO A 156 -7.38 16.77 0.11
N PRO A 157 -7.50 15.67 -0.69
CA PRO A 157 -6.55 15.32 -1.73
C PRO A 157 -6.73 16.21 -2.99
N VAL A 158 -6.47 17.50 -2.84
CA VAL A 158 -6.57 18.52 -3.90
C VAL A 158 -5.27 19.31 -3.99
N LEU A 159 -4.98 19.84 -5.18
CA LEU A 159 -3.83 20.72 -5.37
C LEU A 159 -4.11 22.07 -4.69
N ASP A 160 -3.51 22.29 -3.53
CA ASP A 160 -3.55 23.54 -2.79
C ASP A 160 -2.15 23.89 -2.29
N LEU A 161 -1.60 25.00 -2.80
CA LEU A 161 -0.27 25.46 -2.43
C LEU A 161 -0.16 25.82 -0.94
N ASN A 162 -1.23 26.30 -0.32
CA ASN A 162 -1.21 26.61 1.13
C ASN A 162 -1.09 25.33 1.95
N LEU A 163 -1.78 24.25 1.55
CA LEU A 163 -1.64 22.95 2.18
C LEU A 163 -0.22 22.41 2.03
N ARG A 164 0.35 22.55 0.84
CA ARG A 164 1.70 22.09 0.56
C ARG A 164 2.76 22.82 1.40
N PHE A 165 2.65 24.12 1.54
CA PHE A 165 3.57 24.92 2.39
C PHE A 165 3.41 24.66 3.89
N ARG A 166 2.27 24.12 4.34
CA ARG A 166 2.06 23.75 5.75
C ARG A 166 2.66 22.40 6.12
N ALA A 167 2.91 21.52 5.14
CA ALA A 167 3.51 20.20 5.35
C ALA A 167 5.04 20.26 5.44
N HIS A 168 5.64 21.40 5.13
CA HIS A 168 7.07 21.69 5.26
C HIS A 168 7.35 22.59 6.47
#